data_63e07ff7f07b1b83ca8c17d303c42f30
#
_entry.id   63e07ff7f07b1b83ca8c17d303c42f30
#
_cell.length_a   1.000
_cell.length_b   1.000
_cell.length_c   1.000
_cell.angle_alpha   90.00
_cell.angle_beta   90.00
_cell.angle_gamma   90.00
#
_symmetry.space_group_name_H-M   'P 1'
#
loop_
_entity.id
_entity.type
_entity.pdbx_description
1 polymer ?
#
loop_
_entity_poly.entity_id
_entity_poly.type
_entity_poly.pdbx_seq_one_letter_code
_entity_poly.pdbx_strand_id
1 'polypeptide(L)'
;MYDVIMIGGGLHGGFAAWHLLRREPGLKIALIEQDSSYSHAASARSSAGVRVLFSQEENLRMSQYGHEVYGNFGDLMALDGQPQPLTFWRQGYMFMANTPEQAEDMATNHVLQTGMGAEVNLLDASALKKLLPSFRADDVLLACHSPKDGWLDPYGALTSLRRKNQALGAEYIDGVVTEFEQSSGKVTGVVLQDGQTLKTEWVVNATGAWGGEISKMMGFEIPVVPLPRTQFYFECREEVEPFGLTIDGRGCSVRPEGKGYITGRTHFERAG
;
A
#
# COMPACT_ATOMS: atom_id res chain seq x y z
N MET A 1 -11.88 27.95 -5.93
CA MET A 1 -12.40 26.74 -6.61
C MET A 1 -11.21 25.89 -6.98
N TYR A 2 -11.25 24.60 -6.69
CA TYR A 2 -10.24 23.61 -7.07
C TYR A 2 -10.69 22.89 -8.34
N ASP A 3 -9.73 22.46 -9.15
CA ASP A 3 -10.00 21.59 -10.29
C ASP A 3 -10.34 20.17 -9.81
N VAL A 4 -9.63 19.68 -8.78
CA VAL A 4 -9.88 18.38 -8.16
C VAL A 4 -9.70 18.47 -6.65
N ILE A 5 -10.57 17.81 -5.90
CA ILE A 5 -10.39 17.57 -4.46
C ILE A 5 -10.18 16.08 -4.23
N MET A 6 -9.05 15.73 -3.59
CA MET A 6 -8.78 14.39 -3.08
C MET A 6 -9.24 14.30 -1.63
N ILE A 7 -10.14 13.38 -1.29
CA ILE A 7 -10.48 13.07 0.09
C ILE A 7 -9.60 11.92 0.53
N GLY A 8 -8.69 12.18 1.48
CA GLY A 8 -7.64 11.29 1.93
C GLY A 8 -6.27 11.67 1.35
N GLY A 9 -5.38 12.17 2.23
CA GLY A 9 -3.99 12.55 1.91
C GLY A 9 -2.98 11.42 2.06
N GLY A 10 -3.42 10.16 2.18
CA GLY A 10 -2.58 8.97 2.24
C GLY A 10 -1.85 8.68 0.94
N LEU A 11 -1.17 7.50 0.84
CA LEU A 11 -0.40 7.17 -0.36
C LEU A 11 -1.24 7.17 -1.64
N HIS A 12 -2.48 6.66 -1.62
CA HIS A 12 -3.33 6.64 -2.82
C HIS A 12 -3.69 8.06 -3.29
N GLY A 13 -4.22 8.90 -2.42
CA GLY A 13 -4.55 10.28 -2.77
C GLY A 13 -3.31 11.09 -3.14
N GLY A 14 -2.22 10.90 -2.40
CA GLY A 14 -0.95 11.56 -2.66
C GLY A 14 -0.35 11.21 -4.02
N PHE A 15 -0.31 9.91 -4.41
CA PHE A 15 0.19 9.51 -5.72
C PHE A 15 -0.76 9.92 -6.85
N ALA A 16 -2.08 9.86 -6.65
CA ALA A 16 -3.04 10.35 -7.64
C ALA A 16 -2.81 11.85 -7.93
N ALA A 17 -2.66 12.66 -6.88
CA ALA A 17 -2.34 14.09 -7.01
C ALA A 17 -0.99 14.31 -7.70
N TRP A 18 0.05 13.56 -7.31
CA TRP A 18 1.38 13.66 -7.91
C TRP A 18 1.36 13.36 -9.41
N HIS A 19 0.64 12.32 -9.84
CA HIS A 19 0.51 11.99 -11.25
C HIS A 19 -0.24 13.06 -12.03
N LEU A 20 -1.33 13.59 -11.47
CA LEU A 20 -2.10 14.67 -12.11
C LEU A 20 -1.25 15.93 -12.27
N LEU A 21 -0.59 16.37 -11.21
CA LEU A 21 0.25 17.58 -11.23
C LEU A 21 1.44 17.48 -12.18
N ARG A 22 2.01 16.28 -12.35
CA ARG A 22 3.08 16.07 -13.34
C ARG A 22 2.56 16.07 -14.77
N ARG A 23 1.35 15.64 -14.98
CA ARG A 23 0.72 15.50 -16.30
C ARG A 23 0.14 16.83 -16.78
N GLU A 24 -0.46 17.57 -15.86
CA GLU A 24 -1.12 18.85 -16.10
C GLU A 24 -0.62 19.87 -15.05
N PRO A 25 0.55 20.46 -15.27
CA PRO A 25 1.08 21.50 -14.38
C PRO A 25 0.13 22.69 -14.30
N GLY A 26 -0.14 23.16 -13.08
CA GLY A 26 -1.02 24.29 -12.82
C GLY A 26 -2.44 23.91 -12.40
N LEU A 27 -2.79 22.61 -12.35
CA LEU A 27 -4.03 22.17 -11.72
C LEU A 27 -4.06 22.60 -10.24
N LYS A 28 -5.20 23.14 -9.82
CA LYS A 28 -5.48 23.47 -8.43
C LYS A 28 -6.04 22.26 -7.72
N ILE A 29 -5.18 21.51 -7.03
CA ILE A 29 -5.56 20.30 -6.31
C ILE A 29 -5.51 20.53 -4.82
N ALA A 30 -6.61 20.19 -4.11
CA ALA A 30 -6.62 20.07 -2.65
C ALA A 30 -6.62 18.59 -2.25
N LEU A 31 -5.85 18.26 -1.21
CA LEU A 31 -5.95 16.98 -0.52
C LEU A 31 -6.45 17.25 0.90
N ILE A 32 -7.59 16.69 1.25
CA ILE A 32 -8.19 16.83 2.58
C ILE A 32 -7.78 15.59 3.39
N GLU A 33 -7.11 15.81 4.51
CA GLU A 33 -6.67 14.75 5.42
C GLU A 33 -7.19 15.01 6.83
N GLN A 34 -7.82 13.99 7.42
CA GLN A 34 -8.39 14.10 8.75
C GLN A 34 -7.36 14.08 9.88
N ASP A 35 -6.19 13.51 9.62
CA ASP A 35 -5.09 13.38 10.58
C ASP A 35 -3.75 13.53 9.86
N SER A 36 -3.23 14.75 9.86
CA SER A 36 -1.95 15.09 9.21
C SER A 36 -0.73 14.41 9.82
N SER A 37 -0.88 13.81 11.02
CA SER A 37 0.14 12.94 11.62
C SER A 37 0.14 11.53 11.01
N TYR A 38 -0.92 11.17 10.28
CA TYR A 38 -1.16 9.85 9.72
C TYR A 38 -1.16 8.70 10.75
N SER A 39 -1.41 9.03 12.02
CA SER A 39 -1.36 8.06 13.12
C SER A 39 -2.41 6.96 12.97
N HIS A 40 -3.48 7.20 12.24
CA HIS A 40 -4.55 6.25 11.93
C HIS A 40 -4.56 5.76 10.48
N ALA A 41 -3.67 6.28 9.62
CA ALA A 41 -3.62 5.90 8.22
C ALA A 41 -3.15 4.45 8.04
N ALA A 42 -3.89 3.67 7.25
CA ALA A 42 -3.53 2.29 6.94
C ALA A 42 -2.13 2.17 6.32
N SER A 43 -1.73 3.13 5.50
CA SER A 43 -0.40 3.17 4.88
C SER A 43 0.73 3.22 5.92
N ALA A 44 0.65 4.14 6.88
CA ALA A 44 1.67 4.33 7.91
C ALA A 44 1.73 3.15 8.90
N ARG A 45 0.62 2.45 9.10
CA ARG A 45 0.50 1.30 10.03
C ARG A 45 0.65 -0.07 9.36
N SER A 46 0.93 -0.12 8.07
CA SER A 46 1.06 -1.37 7.33
C SER A 46 2.41 -2.03 7.52
N SER A 47 2.52 -3.31 7.14
CA SER A 47 3.81 -3.98 6.96
C SER A 47 4.60 -3.42 5.78
N ALA A 48 4.02 -2.51 5.01
CA ALA A 48 4.59 -1.80 3.87
C ALA A 48 5.24 -2.70 2.80
N GLY A 49 4.72 -3.91 2.64
CA GLY A 49 5.22 -4.86 1.65
C GLY A 49 5.02 -4.35 0.22
N VAL A 50 6.06 -4.47 -0.58
CA VAL A 50 6.09 -4.20 -2.02
C VAL A 50 6.45 -5.51 -2.72
N ARG A 51 5.55 -6.00 -3.58
CA ARG A 51 5.70 -7.33 -4.17
C ARG A 51 5.10 -7.42 -5.56
N VAL A 52 5.61 -8.36 -6.37
CA VAL A 52 5.03 -8.76 -7.66
C VAL A 52 4.19 -10.04 -7.60
N LEU A 53 4.04 -10.64 -6.43
CA LEU A 53 3.35 -11.90 -6.22
C LEU A 53 1.82 -11.72 -6.21
N PHE A 54 1.23 -11.47 -7.39
CA PHE A 54 -0.20 -11.30 -7.63
C PHE A 54 -0.74 -12.33 -8.63
N SER A 55 -2.04 -12.60 -8.54
CA SER A 55 -2.78 -13.54 -9.40
C SER A 55 -3.54 -12.87 -10.54
N GLN A 56 -3.53 -11.55 -10.61
CA GLN A 56 -4.20 -10.76 -11.66
C GLN A 56 -3.16 -9.93 -12.41
N GLU A 57 -3.29 -9.91 -13.74
CA GLU A 57 -2.35 -9.19 -14.61
C GLU A 57 -2.29 -7.71 -14.29
N GLU A 58 -3.43 -7.08 -14.05
CA GLU A 58 -3.51 -5.65 -13.73
C GLU A 58 -2.76 -5.32 -12.44
N ASN A 59 -2.92 -6.15 -11.41
CA ASN A 59 -2.22 -5.98 -10.14
C ASN A 59 -0.71 -6.17 -10.31
N LEU A 60 -0.30 -7.12 -11.15
CA LEU A 60 1.11 -7.36 -11.44
C LEU A 60 1.73 -6.16 -12.19
N ARG A 61 1.03 -5.62 -13.21
CA ARG A 61 1.48 -4.40 -13.93
C ARG A 61 1.59 -3.19 -13.00
N MET A 62 0.57 -2.97 -12.15
CA MET A 62 0.61 -1.89 -11.15
C MET A 62 1.79 -2.06 -10.19
N SER A 63 2.07 -3.30 -9.78
CA SER A 63 3.17 -3.59 -8.87
C SER A 63 4.53 -3.39 -9.54
N GLN A 64 4.73 -3.83 -10.78
CA GLN A 64 5.95 -3.58 -11.55
C GLN A 64 6.20 -2.06 -11.67
N TYR A 65 5.16 -1.28 -12.00
CA TYR A 65 5.25 0.17 -11.99
C TYR A 65 5.59 0.73 -10.60
N GLY A 66 5.00 0.17 -9.54
CA GLY A 66 5.33 0.50 -8.16
C GLY A 66 6.81 0.27 -7.84
N HIS A 67 7.39 -0.83 -8.30
CA HIS A 67 8.84 -1.11 -8.17
C HIS A 67 9.72 -0.07 -8.87
N GLU A 68 9.31 0.41 -10.06
CA GLU A 68 9.99 1.48 -10.76
C GLU A 68 9.94 2.79 -9.98
N VAL A 69 8.75 3.16 -9.49
CA VAL A 69 8.54 4.38 -8.70
C VAL A 69 9.33 4.34 -7.40
N TYR A 70 9.22 3.26 -6.62
CA TYR A 70 9.94 3.14 -5.34
C TYR A 70 11.45 2.94 -5.53
N GLY A 71 11.85 2.33 -6.64
CA GLY A 71 13.27 2.18 -7.00
C GLY A 71 13.96 3.50 -7.33
N ASN A 72 13.22 4.44 -7.89
CA ASN A 72 13.69 5.78 -8.27
C ASN A 72 13.09 6.89 -7.38
N PHE A 73 12.56 6.51 -6.22
CA PHE A 73 11.76 7.40 -5.38
C PHE A 73 12.50 8.67 -4.98
N GLY A 74 13.76 8.55 -4.62
CA GLY A 74 14.56 9.69 -4.20
C GLY A 74 14.58 10.81 -5.25
N ASP A 75 14.87 10.46 -6.48
CA ASP A 75 14.94 11.41 -7.59
C ASP A 75 13.55 11.91 -8.01
N LEU A 76 12.55 11.02 -8.04
CA LEU A 76 11.17 11.39 -8.37
C LEU A 76 10.57 12.38 -7.36
N MET A 77 10.92 12.23 -6.09
CA MET A 77 10.47 13.09 -5.00
C MET A 77 11.45 14.22 -4.68
N ALA A 78 12.49 14.43 -5.50
CA ALA A 78 13.49 15.46 -5.25
C ALA A 78 12.86 16.85 -5.05
N LEU A 79 13.37 17.59 -4.05
CA LEU A 79 13.01 18.98 -3.75
C LEU A 79 14.25 19.85 -3.92
N ASP A 80 14.12 20.94 -4.66
CA ASP A 80 15.25 21.86 -4.97
C ASP A 80 16.50 21.13 -5.48
N GLY A 81 16.28 20.08 -6.29
CA GLY A 81 17.35 19.23 -6.82
C GLY A 81 17.96 18.23 -5.83
N GLN A 82 17.46 18.16 -4.60
CA GLN A 82 17.92 17.22 -3.57
C GLN A 82 17.01 16.00 -3.50
N PRO A 83 17.53 14.78 -3.74
CA PRO A 83 16.77 13.55 -3.61
C PRO A 83 16.18 13.38 -2.21
N GLN A 84 14.98 12.82 -2.13
CA GLN A 84 14.34 12.51 -0.85
C GLN A 84 14.65 11.04 -0.47
N PRO A 85 15.19 10.79 0.74
CA PRO A 85 15.52 9.43 1.13
C PRO A 85 14.27 8.58 1.30
N LEU A 86 14.34 7.34 0.81
CA LEU A 86 13.39 6.29 1.14
C LEU A 86 14.16 5.01 1.41
N THR A 87 13.97 4.42 2.56
CA THR A 87 14.50 3.09 2.82
C THR A 87 13.56 2.05 2.21
N PHE A 88 14.09 1.28 1.28
CA PHE A 88 13.42 0.12 0.68
C PHE A 88 14.30 -1.10 0.93
N TRP A 89 13.86 -1.98 1.85
CA TRP A 89 14.55 -3.23 2.17
C TRP A 89 14.17 -4.31 1.15
N ARG A 90 15.01 -4.48 0.14
CA ARG A 90 14.87 -5.52 -0.90
C ARG A 90 15.44 -6.85 -0.39
N GLN A 91 14.77 -7.45 0.57
CA GLN A 91 15.17 -8.73 1.19
C GLN A 91 14.29 -9.89 0.77
N GLY A 92 13.47 -9.68 -0.25
CA GLY A 92 12.56 -10.67 -0.78
C GLY A 92 11.17 -10.63 -0.17
N TYR A 93 10.28 -11.36 -0.82
CA TYR A 93 8.92 -11.62 -0.38
C TYR A 93 8.59 -13.09 -0.65
N MET A 94 7.93 -13.76 0.26
CA MET A 94 7.66 -15.19 0.15
C MET A 94 6.23 -15.52 0.57
N PHE A 95 5.58 -16.38 -0.20
CA PHE A 95 4.39 -17.09 0.23
C PHE A 95 4.69 -18.57 0.34
N MET A 96 4.10 -19.23 1.34
CA MET A 96 4.21 -20.67 1.55
C MET A 96 2.83 -21.32 1.39
N ALA A 97 2.78 -22.47 0.75
CA ALA A 97 1.60 -23.30 0.58
C ALA A 97 1.70 -24.52 1.50
N ASN A 98 0.67 -24.76 2.31
CA ASN A 98 0.57 -25.89 3.23
C ASN A 98 -0.50 -26.91 2.79
N THR A 99 -1.27 -26.62 1.73
CA THR A 99 -2.26 -27.53 1.15
C THR A 99 -2.00 -27.74 -0.34
N PRO A 100 -2.43 -28.88 -0.92
CA PRO A 100 -2.30 -29.12 -2.36
C PRO A 100 -2.96 -28.05 -3.22
N GLU A 101 -4.14 -27.56 -2.83
CA GLU A 101 -4.87 -26.49 -3.52
C GLU A 101 -4.05 -25.19 -3.56
N GLN A 102 -3.49 -24.78 -2.42
CA GLN A 102 -2.63 -23.59 -2.36
C GLN A 102 -1.37 -23.76 -3.24
N ALA A 103 -0.80 -24.95 -3.29
CA ALA A 103 0.37 -25.23 -4.11
C ALA A 103 0.04 -25.18 -5.61
N GLU A 104 -1.14 -25.66 -6.03
CA GLU A 104 -1.62 -25.59 -7.41
C GLU A 104 -1.89 -24.15 -7.84
N ASP A 105 -2.58 -23.37 -6.99
CA ASP A 105 -2.80 -21.93 -7.21
C ASP A 105 -1.48 -21.17 -7.34
N MET A 106 -0.51 -21.48 -6.47
CA MET A 106 0.81 -20.86 -6.48
C MET A 106 1.58 -21.20 -7.77
N ALA A 107 1.54 -22.44 -8.23
CA ALA A 107 2.16 -22.85 -9.49
C ALA A 107 1.51 -22.16 -10.70
N THR A 108 0.18 -22.05 -10.71
CA THR A 108 -0.57 -21.33 -11.73
C THR A 108 -0.20 -19.84 -11.78
N ASN A 109 -0.17 -19.19 -10.62
CA ASN A 109 0.20 -17.78 -10.52
C ASN A 109 1.66 -17.54 -10.92
N HIS A 110 2.57 -18.48 -10.63
CA HIS A 110 3.96 -18.41 -11.04
C HIS A 110 4.12 -18.35 -12.58
N VAL A 111 3.32 -19.12 -13.33
CA VAL A 111 3.34 -19.07 -14.80
C VAL A 111 2.95 -17.67 -15.30
N LEU A 112 1.91 -17.06 -14.74
CA LEU A 112 1.51 -15.70 -15.08
C LEU A 112 2.64 -14.69 -14.72
N GLN A 113 3.16 -14.76 -13.50
CA GLN A 113 4.15 -13.82 -12.98
C GLN A 113 5.44 -13.84 -13.82
N THR A 114 5.97 -15.04 -14.09
CA THR A 114 7.18 -15.20 -14.90
C THR A 114 6.95 -14.87 -16.36
N GLY A 115 5.78 -15.21 -16.91
CA GLY A 115 5.37 -14.83 -18.26
C GLY A 115 5.29 -13.33 -18.48
N MET A 116 5.02 -12.56 -17.42
CA MET A 116 5.03 -11.10 -17.40
C MET A 116 6.39 -10.49 -16.98
N GLY A 117 7.44 -11.30 -16.88
CA GLY A 117 8.81 -10.86 -16.58
C GLY A 117 9.13 -10.62 -15.12
N ALA A 118 8.28 -11.06 -14.18
CA ALA A 118 8.61 -11.02 -12.77
C ALA A 118 9.64 -12.09 -12.42
N GLU A 119 10.62 -11.74 -11.58
CA GLU A 119 11.60 -12.70 -11.07
C GLU A 119 11.02 -13.41 -9.85
N VAL A 120 10.53 -14.62 -10.07
CA VAL A 120 9.85 -15.43 -9.05
C VAL A 120 10.36 -16.85 -9.13
N ASN A 121 10.70 -17.43 -7.99
CA ASN A 121 11.20 -18.79 -7.85
C ASN A 121 10.21 -19.66 -7.08
N LEU A 122 9.96 -20.88 -7.55
CA LEU A 122 9.29 -21.92 -6.77
C LEU A 122 10.32 -22.76 -6.01
N LEU A 123 10.10 -22.95 -4.73
CA LEU A 123 10.97 -23.69 -3.82
C LEU A 123 10.19 -24.84 -3.20
N ASP A 124 10.70 -26.06 -3.32
CA ASP A 124 10.24 -27.18 -2.50
C ASP A 124 10.74 -27.04 -1.05
N ALA A 125 10.27 -27.91 -0.16
CA ALA A 125 10.65 -27.87 1.26
C ALA A 125 12.17 -27.98 1.47
N SER A 126 12.89 -28.72 0.62
CA SER A 126 14.34 -28.87 0.70
C SER A 126 15.06 -27.59 0.29
N ALA A 127 14.63 -26.96 -0.80
CA ALA A 127 15.19 -25.68 -1.26
C ALA A 127 14.86 -24.56 -0.28
N LEU A 128 13.64 -24.54 0.28
CA LEU A 128 13.24 -23.61 1.33
C LEU A 128 14.14 -23.75 2.57
N LYS A 129 14.36 -24.99 3.03
CA LYS A 129 15.20 -25.26 4.21
C LYS A 129 16.66 -24.89 4.01
N LYS A 130 17.18 -24.95 2.77
CA LYS A 130 18.52 -24.46 2.43
C LYS A 130 18.59 -22.92 2.43
N LEU A 131 17.53 -22.27 1.96
CA LEU A 131 17.45 -20.80 1.93
C LEU A 131 17.26 -20.23 3.32
N LEU A 132 16.37 -20.82 4.12
CA LEU A 132 15.97 -20.38 5.46
C LEU A 132 16.06 -21.54 6.46
N PRO A 133 17.27 -21.85 6.96
CA PRO A 133 17.49 -22.97 7.88
C PRO A 133 16.72 -22.87 9.19
N SER A 134 16.45 -21.66 9.70
CA SER A 134 15.69 -21.45 10.94
C SER A 134 14.18 -21.63 10.76
N PHE A 135 13.68 -21.63 9.53
CA PHE A 135 12.25 -21.78 9.27
C PHE A 135 11.81 -23.23 9.37
N ARG A 136 10.64 -23.45 9.94
CA ARG A 136 10.00 -24.75 9.91
C ARG A 136 9.41 -24.98 8.50
N ALA A 137 9.86 -26.03 7.82
CA ALA A 137 9.44 -26.36 6.46
C ALA A 137 8.72 -27.70 6.34
N ASP A 138 8.49 -28.42 7.46
CA ASP A 138 7.99 -29.80 7.46
C ASP A 138 6.56 -29.92 6.89
N ASP A 139 5.77 -28.87 6.98
CA ASP A 139 4.40 -28.79 6.50
C ASP A 139 4.26 -27.88 5.26
N VAL A 140 5.37 -27.47 4.63
CA VAL A 140 5.36 -26.65 3.41
C VAL A 140 5.45 -27.56 2.19
N LEU A 141 4.46 -27.48 1.31
CA LEU A 141 4.44 -28.21 0.05
C LEU A 141 5.16 -27.46 -1.07
N LEU A 142 5.01 -26.15 -1.08
CA LEU A 142 5.62 -25.27 -2.07
C LEU A 142 5.79 -23.87 -1.46
N ALA A 143 6.84 -23.15 -1.84
CA ALA A 143 7.00 -21.74 -1.54
C ALA A 143 7.26 -20.95 -2.84
N CYS A 144 6.73 -19.75 -2.90
CA CYS A 144 6.90 -18.81 -4.00
C CYS A 144 7.71 -17.62 -3.48
N HIS A 145 8.92 -17.42 -4.00
CA HIS A 145 9.87 -16.42 -3.55
C HIS A 145 10.22 -15.42 -4.64
N SER A 146 9.99 -14.14 -4.38
CA SER A 146 10.46 -13.04 -5.22
C SER A 146 11.61 -12.31 -4.53
N PRO A 147 12.85 -12.45 -5.01
CA PRO A 147 14.04 -11.92 -4.33
C PRO A 147 14.17 -10.40 -4.42
N LYS A 148 13.54 -9.76 -5.41
CA LYS A 148 13.61 -8.29 -5.62
C LYS A 148 12.54 -7.52 -4.86
N ASP A 149 11.58 -8.21 -4.31
CA ASP A 149 10.52 -7.67 -3.47
C ASP A 149 11.03 -7.33 -2.07
N GLY A 150 10.17 -6.76 -1.24
CA GLY A 150 10.52 -6.44 0.14
C GLY A 150 9.51 -5.54 0.80
N TRP A 151 9.99 -4.60 1.61
CA TRP A 151 9.15 -3.60 2.27
C TRP A 151 9.89 -2.26 2.34
N LEU A 152 9.15 -1.20 2.53
CA LEU A 152 9.71 0.15 2.60
C LEU A 152 9.34 0.84 3.92
N ASP A 153 9.94 2.01 4.18
CA ASP A 153 9.47 2.94 5.21
C ASP A 153 8.20 3.66 4.72
N PRO A 154 7.01 3.27 5.18
CA PRO A 154 5.76 3.83 4.68
C PRO A 154 5.55 5.28 5.12
N TYR A 155 6.06 5.66 6.28
CA TYR A 155 5.95 7.02 6.78
C TYR A 155 6.88 7.97 6.03
N GLY A 156 8.11 7.54 5.75
CA GLY A 156 9.06 8.28 4.92
C GLY A 156 8.53 8.49 3.50
N ALA A 157 7.95 7.44 2.89
CA ALA A 157 7.32 7.54 1.58
C ALA A 157 6.19 8.57 1.56
N LEU A 158 5.30 8.52 2.55
CA LEU A 158 4.12 9.36 2.65
C LEU A 158 4.48 10.84 2.88
N THR A 159 5.42 11.10 3.80
CA THR A 159 5.85 12.48 4.11
C THR A 159 6.62 13.11 2.96
N SER A 160 7.47 12.36 2.27
CA SER A 160 8.21 12.85 1.09
C SER A 160 7.26 13.13 -0.08
N LEU A 161 6.28 12.25 -0.32
CA LEU A 161 5.25 12.44 -1.33
C LEU A 161 4.39 13.70 -1.04
N ARG A 162 3.99 13.91 0.22
CA ARG A 162 3.27 15.12 0.64
C ARG A 162 4.06 16.38 0.33
N ARG A 163 5.34 16.43 0.74
CA ARG A 163 6.22 17.58 0.46
C ARG A 163 6.38 17.83 -1.04
N LYS A 164 6.52 16.74 -1.83
CA LYS A 164 6.62 16.86 -3.28
C LYS A 164 5.36 17.43 -3.91
N ASN A 165 4.19 16.97 -3.49
CA ASN A 165 2.91 17.51 -3.96
C ASN A 165 2.75 18.99 -3.61
N GLN A 166 3.12 19.39 -2.40
CA GLN A 166 3.10 20.78 -1.98
C GLN A 166 4.04 21.63 -2.85
N ALA A 167 5.24 21.15 -3.14
CA ALA A 167 6.18 21.84 -4.04
C ALA A 167 5.67 21.93 -5.49
N LEU A 168 4.79 21.01 -5.91
CA LEU A 168 4.10 21.04 -7.20
C LEU A 168 2.82 21.91 -7.19
N GLY A 169 2.46 22.51 -6.06
CA GLY A 169 1.32 23.42 -5.92
C GLY A 169 0.05 22.79 -5.35
N ALA A 170 0.09 21.55 -4.84
CA ALA A 170 -1.06 20.99 -4.13
C ALA A 170 -1.23 21.62 -2.75
N GLU A 171 -2.46 21.87 -2.38
CA GLU A 171 -2.84 22.32 -1.04
C GLU A 171 -3.27 21.13 -0.18
N TYR A 172 -2.65 20.97 0.99
CA TYR A 172 -3.07 19.98 1.99
C TYR A 172 -3.87 20.70 3.08
N ILE A 173 -5.10 20.25 3.26
CA ILE A 173 -6.09 20.82 4.18
C ILE A 173 -6.37 19.79 5.27
N ASP A 174 -6.09 20.16 6.53
CA ASP A 174 -6.47 19.34 7.67
C ASP A 174 -7.97 19.50 7.92
N GLY A 175 -8.73 18.41 7.84
CA GLY A 175 -10.17 18.46 8.00
C GLY A 175 -10.87 17.15 7.71
N VAL A 176 -12.12 17.07 8.11
CA VAL A 176 -13.01 15.94 7.88
C VAL A 176 -14.13 16.37 6.96
N VAL A 177 -14.31 15.67 5.85
CA VAL A 177 -15.46 15.90 4.94
C VAL A 177 -16.70 15.29 5.57
N THR A 178 -17.74 16.08 5.70
CA THR A 178 -19.02 15.67 6.32
C THR A 178 -20.20 15.68 5.36
N GLU A 179 -20.09 16.40 4.22
CA GLU A 179 -21.18 16.53 3.25
C GLU A 179 -20.63 16.86 1.86
N PHE A 180 -21.42 16.54 0.83
CA PHE A 180 -21.18 16.94 -0.56
C PHE A 180 -22.24 17.93 -1.02
N GLU A 181 -21.81 19.07 -1.56
CA GLU A 181 -22.71 19.90 -2.33
C GLU A 181 -22.92 19.33 -3.71
N GLN A 182 -24.19 19.27 -4.11
CA GLN A 182 -24.58 18.73 -5.40
C GLN A 182 -25.59 19.63 -6.09
N SER A 183 -25.52 19.70 -7.41
CA SER A 183 -26.49 20.40 -8.25
C SER A 183 -26.70 19.59 -9.54
N SER A 184 -27.97 19.32 -9.87
CA SER A 184 -28.33 18.56 -11.08
C SER A 184 -27.61 17.22 -11.21
N GLY A 185 -27.41 16.50 -10.10
CA GLY A 185 -26.74 15.19 -10.05
C GLY A 185 -25.20 15.23 -10.20
N LYS A 186 -24.61 16.42 -10.11
CA LYS A 186 -23.15 16.60 -10.16
C LYS A 186 -22.65 17.18 -8.83
N VAL A 187 -21.46 16.75 -8.41
CA VAL A 187 -20.78 17.39 -7.28
C VAL A 187 -20.36 18.82 -7.64
N THR A 188 -20.54 19.75 -6.71
CA THR A 188 -20.14 21.16 -6.87
C THR A 188 -19.22 21.61 -5.74
N GLY A 189 -19.03 20.78 -4.73
CA GLY A 189 -18.14 21.05 -3.61
C GLY A 189 -18.23 20.00 -2.52
N VAL A 190 -17.38 20.16 -1.52
CA VAL A 190 -17.38 19.39 -0.27
C VAL A 190 -17.48 20.33 0.92
N VAL A 191 -18.13 19.89 1.98
CA VAL A 191 -18.27 20.63 3.25
C VAL A 191 -17.42 19.93 4.30
N LEU A 192 -16.62 20.71 5.00
CA LEU A 192 -15.80 20.23 6.11
C LEU A 192 -16.56 20.34 7.44
N GLN A 193 -16.07 19.61 8.44
CA GLN A 193 -16.67 19.58 9.78
C GLN A 193 -16.75 20.96 10.46
N ASP A 194 -15.86 21.87 10.12
CA ASP A 194 -15.86 23.27 10.61
C ASP A 194 -16.84 24.19 9.88
N GLY A 195 -17.57 23.65 8.90
CA GLY A 195 -18.53 24.38 8.08
C GLY A 195 -17.91 25.02 6.82
N GLN A 196 -16.60 24.92 6.62
CA GLN A 196 -15.97 25.44 5.42
C GLN A 196 -16.44 24.64 4.19
N THR A 197 -16.80 25.34 3.13
CA THR A 197 -17.13 24.74 1.82
C THR A 197 -16.01 24.96 0.83
N LEU A 198 -15.54 23.86 0.21
CA LEU A 198 -14.54 23.89 -0.85
C LEU A 198 -15.20 23.52 -2.18
N LYS A 199 -15.16 24.44 -3.14
CA LYS A 199 -15.80 24.27 -4.46
C LYS A 199 -14.93 23.48 -5.42
N THR A 200 -15.53 22.47 -6.07
CA THR A 200 -14.91 21.65 -7.13
C THR A 200 -15.99 20.94 -7.92
N GLU A 201 -15.66 20.52 -9.15
CA GLU A 201 -16.49 19.64 -9.98
C GLU A 201 -15.98 18.17 -9.98
N TRP A 202 -14.80 17.92 -9.41
CA TRP A 202 -14.20 16.60 -9.39
C TRP A 202 -13.72 16.23 -7.98
N VAL A 203 -14.18 15.10 -7.51
CA VAL A 203 -13.77 14.53 -6.23
C VAL A 203 -13.21 13.13 -6.43
N VAL A 204 -12.08 12.86 -5.81
CA VAL A 204 -11.47 11.53 -5.73
C VAL A 204 -11.61 11.02 -4.32
N ASN A 205 -12.31 9.90 -4.14
CA ASN A 205 -12.40 9.20 -2.86
C ASN A 205 -11.15 8.30 -2.69
N ALA A 206 -10.20 8.77 -1.89
CA ALA A 206 -8.97 8.07 -1.55
C ALA A 206 -8.85 7.77 -0.05
N THR A 207 -10.00 7.64 0.63
CA THR A 207 -10.13 7.55 2.09
C THR A 207 -9.83 6.16 2.68
N GLY A 208 -9.37 5.21 1.87
CA GLY A 208 -9.01 3.88 2.35
C GLY A 208 -10.16 3.16 3.03
N ALA A 209 -10.03 2.85 4.32
CA ALA A 209 -11.04 2.14 5.10
C ALA A 209 -12.39 2.87 5.21
N TRP A 210 -12.41 4.19 5.05
CA TRP A 210 -13.63 5.01 5.08
C TRP A 210 -14.27 5.19 3.70
N GLY A 211 -13.76 4.52 2.66
CA GLY A 211 -14.24 4.68 1.30
C GLY A 211 -15.72 4.41 1.12
N GLY A 212 -16.26 3.40 1.82
CA GLY A 212 -17.70 3.08 1.83
C GLY A 212 -18.55 4.18 2.46
N GLU A 213 -18.10 4.79 3.55
CA GLU A 213 -18.81 5.88 4.23
C GLU A 213 -18.89 7.13 3.36
N ILE A 214 -17.78 7.52 2.75
CA ILE A 214 -17.72 8.67 1.83
C ILE A 214 -18.63 8.45 0.62
N SER A 215 -18.68 7.24 0.05
CA SER A 215 -19.56 6.93 -1.08
C SER A 215 -21.04 7.02 -0.70
N LYS A 216 -21.41 6.58 0.51
CA LYS A 216 -22.80 6.72 1.02
C LYS A 216 -23.23 8.16 1.15
N MET A 217 -22.35 9.08 1.54
CA MET A 217 -22.64 10.51 1.57
C MET A 217 -22.98 11.07 0.19
N MET A 218 -22.46 10.45 -0.89
CA MET A 218 -22.78 10.81 -2.28
C MET A 218 -24.02 10.12 -2.81
N GLY A 219 -24.66 9.24 -2.05
CA GLY A 219 -25.90 8.56 -2.41
C GLY A 219 -25.70 7.24 -3.16
N PHE A 220 -24.48 6.65 -3.16
CA PHE A 220 -24.23 5.32 -3.73
C PHE A 220 -23.35 4.47 -2.80
N GLU A 221 -23.47 3.15 -2.94
CA GLU A 221 -22.69 2.20 -2.16
C GLU A 221 -21.60 1.55 -3.01
N ILE A 222 -20.43 1.40 -2.40
CA ILE A 222 -19.34 0.56 -2.92
C ILE A 222 -19.09 -0.58 -1.94
N PRO A 223 -18.71 -1.78 -2.40
CA PRO A 223 -18.50 -2.95 -1.54
C PRO A 223 -17.13 -2.86 -0.81
N VAL A 224 -16.92 -1.77 -0.10
CA VAL A 224 -15.70 -1.54 0.70
C VAL A 224 -16.09 -1.43 2.16
N VAL A 225 -15.56 -2.35 2.96
CA VAL A 225 -15.74 -2.39 4.41
C VAL A 225 -14.37 -2.38 5.10
N PRO A 226 -14.25 -1.73 6.26
CA PRO A 226 -13.01 -1.75 7.03
C PRO A 226 -12.73 -3.15 7.57
N LEU A 227 -11.46 -3.58 7.47
CA LEU A 227 -10.97 -4.82 8.07
C LEU A 227 -9.86 -4.50 9.06
N PRO A 228 -10.14 -4.57 10.39
CA PRO A 228 -9.12 -4.32 11.40
C PRO A 228 -8.05 -5.42 11.36
N ARG A 229 -6.77 -5.01 11.34
CA ARG A 229 -5.62 -5.91 11.39
C ARG A 229 -4.74 -5.53 12.56
N THR A 230 -4.37 -6.53 13.36
CA THR A 230 -3.45 -6.36 14.47
C THR A 230 -2.08 -6.89 14.07
N GLN A 231 -1.06 -6.11 14.34
CA GLN A 231 0.34 -6.53 14.23
C GLN A 231 0.95 -6.58 15.62
N PHE A 232 1.83 -7.54 15.83
CA PHE A 232 2.58 -7.74 17.06
C PHE A 232 4.06 -7.59 16.78
N TYR A 233 4.77 -6.90 17.64
CA TYR A 233 6.21 -6.88 17.67
C TYR A 233 6.74 -7.89 18.69
N PHE A 234 7.80 -8.62 18.34
CA PHE A 234 8.49 -9.50 19.25
C PHE A 234 9.99 -9.54 18.95
N GLU A 235 10.78 -9.91 19.94
CA GLU A 235 12.21 -10.14 19.80
C GLU A 235 12.52 -11.63 19.95
N CYS A 236 13.46 -12.12 19.15
CA CYS A 236 13.97 -13.48 19.23
C CYS A 236 15.34 -13.47 19.94
N ARG A 237 15.58 -14.47 20.79
CA ARG A 237 16.89 -14.62 21.48
C ARG A 237 17.94 -15.27 20.59
N GLU A 238 17.49 -16.06 19.61
CA GLU A 238 18.36 -16.76 18.68
C GLU A 238 18.58 -15.88 17.45
N GLU A 239 19.76 -15.99 16.87
CA GLU A 239 20.04 -15.38 15.58
C GLU A 239 19.31 -16.15 14.49
N VAL A 240 18.59 -15.42 13.66
CA VAL A 240 17.89 -15.94 12.48
C VAL A 240 18.55 -15.33 11.25
N GLU A 241 18.78 -16.15 10.23
CA GLU A 241 19.28 -15.68 8.94
C GLU A 241 18.38 -14.56 8.36
N PRO A 242 18.96 -13.64 7.58
CA PRO A 242 18.18 -12.60 6.89
C PRO A 242 17.11 -13.23 5.99
N PHE A 243 15.87 -12.74 6.11
CA PHE A 243 14.74 -13.20 5.30
C PHE A 243 13.84 -12.02 4.91
N GLY A 244 13.06 -12.23 3.85
CA GLY A 244 12.08 -11.29 3.36
C GLY A 244 10.75 -11.35 4.11
N LEU A 245 9.80 -10.49 3.73
CA LEU A 245 8.45 -10.58 4.25
C LEU A 245 7.85 -11.93 3.83
N THR A 246 7.53 -12.76 4.79
CA THR A 246 7.07 -14.13 4.59
C THR A 246 5.65 -14.29 5.11
N ILE A 247 4.81 -14.98 4.32
CA ILE A 247 3.42 -15.29 4.68
C ILE A 247 3.24 -16.81 4.53
N ASP A 248 2.84 -17.47 5.62
CA ASP A 248 2.55 -18.91 5.61
C ASP A 248 1.17 -19.20 5.00
N GLY A 249 0.90 -20.46 4.69
CA GLY A 249 -0.37 -20.91 4.12
C GLY A 249 -1.60 -20.73 5.04
N ARG A 250 -1.39 -20.36 6.30
CA ARG A 250 -2.45 -20.01 7.27
C ARG A 250 -2.70 -18.52 7.34
N GLY A 251 -1.97 -17.71 6.54
CA GLY A 251 -2.09 -16.26 6.48
C GLY A 251 -1.36 -15.51 7.60
N CYS A 252 -0.45 -16.17 8.33
CA CYS A 252 0.43 -15.51 9.27
C CYS A 252 1.61 -14.89 8.52
N SER A 253 1.83 -13.60 8.72
CA SER A 253 2.95 -12.87 8.14
C SER A 253 4.04 -12.61 9.18
N VAL A 254 5.29 -12.58 8.73
CA VAL A 254 6.43 -12.16 9.55
C VAL A 254 7.44 -11.44 8.67
N ARG A 255 8.05 -10.38 9.21
CA ARG A 255 9.21 -9.73 8.62
C ARG A 255 10.10 -9.10 9.70
N PRO A 256 11.39 -8.88 9.40
CA PRO A 256 12.26 -8.12 10.29
C PRO A 256 11.77 -6.69 10.52
N GLU A 257 11.93 -6.20 11.75
CA GLU A 257 11.65 -4.82 12.16
C GLU A 257 12.62 -4.40 13.27
N GLY A 258 13.55 -3.50 12.95
CA GLY A 258 14.56 -3.06 13.89
C GLY A 258 15.41 -4.22 14.44
N LYS A 259 15.35 -4.46 15.76
CA LYS A 259 16.03 -5.58 16.42
C LYS A 259 15.20 -6.86 16.52
N GLY A 260 13.94 -6.80 16.11
CA GLY A 260 13.00 -7.91 16.24
C GLY A 260 12.22 -8.12 14.95
N TYR A 261 10.98 -8.49 15.12
CA TYR A 261 10.10 -8.88 14.03
C TYR A 261 8.70 -8.35 14.26
N ILE A 262 8.00 -8.01 13.19
CA ILE A 262 6.55 -7.83 13.24
C ILE A 262 5.86 -9.03 12.62
N THR A 263 4.73 -9.42 13.21
CA THR A 263 3.89 -10.52 12.77
C THR A 263 2.42 -10.13 12.86
N GLY A 264 1.59 -10.78 12.08
CA GLY A 264 0.14 -10.59 12.13
C GLY A 264 -0.57 -11.64 11.30
N ARG A 265 -1.86 -11.79 11.56
CA ARG A 265 -2.75 -12.64 10.78
C ARG A 265 -3.99 -11.86 10.38
N THR A 266 -4.45 -12.09 9.16
CA THR A 266 -5.73 -11.54 8.71
C THR A 266 -6.89 -12.40 9.20
N HIS A 267 -7.88 -11.77 9.82
CA HIS A 267 -9.11 -12.38 10.30
C HIS A 267 -10.29 -11.82 9.50
N PHE A 268 -10.63 -12.47 8.38
CA PHE A 268 -11.71 -12.00 7.49
C PHE A 268 -13.08 -12.01 8.16
N GLU A 269 -13.28 -12.84 9.17
CA GLU A 269 -14.50 -12.87 10.00
C GLU A 269 -14.77 -11.58 10.79
N ARG A 270 -13.80 -10.67 10.84
CA ARG A 270 -13.91 -9.36 11.52
C ARG A 270 -14.16 -8.20 10.55
N ALA A 271 -14.45 -8.48 9.28
CA ALA A 271 -14.79 -7.46 8.29
C ALA A 271 -16.20 -6.89 8.57
N GLY A 272 -16.35 -5.57 8.57
CA GLY A 272 -17.62 -4.86 8.76
C GLY A 272 -17.68 -4.00 9.98
#